data_9440910fd4c51d88e60ad30269931399
#
_entry.id   9440910fd4c51d88e60ad30269931399
#
_cell.length_a   1.000
_cell.length_b   1.000
_cell.length_c   1.000
_cell.angle_alpha   90.00
_cell.angle_beta   90.00
_cell.angle_gamma   90.00
#
_symmetry.space_group_name_H-M   'P 1'
#
loop_
_entity.id
_entity.type
_entity.pdbx_description
1 polymer ?
#
loop_
_entity_poly.entity_id
_entity_poly.type
_entity_poly.pdbx_seq_one_letter_code
_entity_poly.pdbx_strand_id
1 'polypeptide(L)'
;RAFCYVDDIVSGLTLLSEKNSGVNVYNIGNTQRITMSELLGDIARILRCSYTVSQSNNEHVGGSMLRCPDISKIENLGYSCSVPLSQGLVNTINWYKDNFTKLSAVDSQIY
;
A
#
# COMPACT_ATOMS: atom_id res chain seq x y z
N ARG A 1 -2.18 -9.44 -3.84
CA ARG A 1 -2.32 -8.01 -4.13
C ARG A 1 -0.96 -7.38 -4.32
N ALA A 2 -0.90 -6.17 -4.90
CA ALA A 2 0.30 -5.35 -4.91
C ALA A 2 0.08 -4.16 -3.95
N PHE A 3 1.12 -3.82 -3.19
CA PHE A 3 1.11 -2.70 -2.25
C PHE A 3 2.21 -1.73 -2.63
N CYS A 4 1.88 -0.45 -2.60
CA CYS A 4 2.81 0.62 -2.95
C CYS A 4 2.97 1.56 -1.75
N TYR A 5 4.21 1.94 -1.46
CA TYR A 5 4.47 2.90 -0.40
C TYR A 5 4.08 4.31 -0.84
N VAL A 6 3.66 5.13 0.12
CA VAL A 6 3.08 6.46 -0.17
C VAL A 6 4.05 7.37 -0.93
N ASP A 7 5.36 7.31 -0.65
CA ASP A 7 6.34 8.15 -1.31
C ASP A 7 6.45 7.84 -2.81
N ASP A 8 6.32 6.57 -3.20
CA ASP A 8 6.27 6.18 -4.62
C ASP A 8 5.00 6.72 -5.30
N ILE A 9 3.84 6.70 -4.60
CA ILE A 9 2.62 7.33 -5.14
C ILE A 9 2.80 8.83 -5.33
N VAL A 10 3.37 9.52 -4.33
CA VAL A 10 3.65 10.97 -4.41
C VAL A 10 4.61 11.27 -5.56
N SER A 11 5.68 10.47 -5.72
CA SER A 11 6.63 10.64 -6.83
C SER A 11 5.96 10.50 -8.20
N GLY A 12 5.06 9.52 -8.33
CA GLY A 12 4.27 9.32 -9.54
C GLY A 12 3.35 10.50 -9.85
N LEU A 13 2.66 11.05 -8.84
CA LEU A 13 1.82 12.24 -8.99
C LEU A 13 2.64 13.47 -9.40
N THR A 14 3.80 13.67 -8.77
CA THR A 14 4.72 14.77 -9.11
C THR A 14 5.19 14.65 -10.55
N LEU A 15 5.63 13.45 -10.96
CA LEU A 15 6.04 13.18 -12.34
C LEU A 15 4.93 13.52 -13.34
N LEU A 16 3.69 13.13 -13.05
CA LEU A 16 2.55 13.43 -13.91
C LEU A 16 2.25 14.94 -13.98
N SER A 17 2.41 15.67 -12.89
CA SER A 17 2.22 17.11 -12.88
C SER A 17 3.23 17.84 -13.78
N GLU A 18 4.42 17.28 -13.95
CA GLU A 18 5.49 17.87 -14.77
C GLU A 18 5.43 17.45 -16.23
N LYS A 19 5.07 16.19 -16.50
CA LYS A 19 5.21 15.60 -17.84
C LYS A 19 3.91 15.35 -18.58
N ASN A 20 2.76 15.37 -17.88
CA ASN A 20 1.49 15.11 -18.54
C ASN A 20 0.94 16.38 -19.18
N SER A 21 0.43 16.25 -20.41
CA SER A 21 -0.32 17.29 -21.10
C SER A 21 -1.71 16.79 -21.46
N GLY A 22 -2.73 17.61 -21.21
CA GLY A 22 -4.13 17.26 -21.47
C GLY A 22 -4.71 16.28 -20.45
N VAL A 23 -5.86 15.68 -20.80
CA VAL A 23 -6.58 14.73 -19.94
C VAL A 23 -6.13 13.31 -20.24
N ASN A 24 -5.50 12.65 -19.27
CA ASN A 24 -5.04 11.27 -19.38
C ASN A 24 -5.34 10.49 -18.10
N VAL A 25 -5.51 9.18 -18.23
CA VAL A 25 -5.66 8.25 -17.10
C VAL A 25 -4.39 7.42 -16.98
N TYR A 26 -3.85 7.35 -15.77
CA TYR A 26 -2.70 6.54 -15.40
C TYR A 26 -2.99 5.70 -14.17
N ASN A 27 -2.50 4.46 -14.15
CA ASN A 27 -2.37 3.70 -12.92
C ASN A 27 -1.01 4.04 -12.29
N ILE A 28 -1.01 4.30 -10.97
CA ILE A 28 0.22 4.46 -10.19
C ILE A 28 0.21 3.36 -9.13
N GLY A 29 1.32 2.67 -8.96
CA GLY A 29 1.41 1.60 -7.96
C GLY A 29 2.66 0.76 -8.12
N ASN A 30 2.69 -0.35 -7.39
CA ASN A 30 3.73 -1.37 -7.46
C ASN A 30 3.17 -2.61 -8.18
N THR A 31 4.00 -3.31 -8.92
CA THR A 31 3.66 -4.56 -9.61
C THR A 31 4.09 -5.81 -8.84
N GLN A 32 4.84 -5.66 -7.75
CA GLN A 32 5.24 -6.77 -6.90
C GLN A 32 4.03 -7.35 -6.16
N ARG A 33 3.68 -8.58 -6.49
CA ARG A 33 2.56 -9.29 -5.88
C ARG A 33 2.97 -9.97 -4.58
N ILE A 34 2.08 -9.90 -3.60
CA ILE A 34 2.21 -10.62 -2.33
C ILE A 34 0.83 -11.15 -1.92
N THR A 35 0.79 -12.31 -1.30
CA THR A 35 -0.43 -12.85 -0.68
C THR A 35 -0.71 -12.13 0.64
N MET A 36 -1.95 -12.19 1.11
CA MET A 36 -2.31 -11.63 2.42
C MET A 36 -1.63 -12.37 3.57
N SER A 37 -1.40 -13.68 3.42
CA SER A 37 -0.65 -14.48 4.40
C SER A 37 0.80 -14.03 4.51
N GLU A 38 1.48 -13.82 3.39
CA GLU A 38 2.86 -13.33 3.38
C GLU A 38 2.96 -11.93 3.99
N LEU A 39 2.05 -11.02 3.61
CA LEU A 39 1.99 -9.68 4.19
C LEU A 39 1.81 -9.72 5.71
N LEU A 40 0.88 -10.55 6.20
CA LEU A 40 0.63 -10.71 7.62
C LEU A 40 1.86 -11.27 8.35
N GLY A 41 2.54 -12.24 7.75
CA GLY A 41 3.79 -12.78 8.28
C GLY A 41 4.90 -11.72 8.37
N ASP A 42 5.03 -10.87 7.37
CA ASP A 42 6.01 -9.78 7.36
C ASP A 42 5.71 -8.74 8.46
N ILE A 43 4.45 -8.35 8.62
CA ILE A 43 4.02 -7.42 9.67
C ILE A 43 4.28 -8.03 11.06
N ALA A 44 3.90 -9.28 11.28
CA ALA A 44 4.11 -9.96 12.55
C ALA A 44 5.60 -10.07 12.92
N ARG A 45 6.46 -10.31 11.93
CA ARG A 45 7.92 -10.35 12.11
C ARG A 45 8.47 -8.99 12.52
N ILE A 46 8.02 -7.90 11.90
CA ILE A 46 8.45 -6.54 12.24
C ILE A 46 7.96 -6.15 13.65
N LEU A 47 6.73 -6.50 13.98
CA LEU A 47 6.14 -6.23 15.30
C LEU A 47 6.64 -7.18 16.39
N ARG A 48 7.31 -8.28 16.03
CA ARG A 48 7.74 -9.35 16.94
C ARG A 48 6.57 -9.93 17.77
N CYS A 49 5.45 -10.16 17.11
CA CYS A 49 4.24 -10.70 17.73
C CYS A 49 3.80 -12.00 17.05
N SER A 50 3.06 -12.83 17.79
CA SER A 50 2.32 -13.96 17.23
C SER A 50 0.95 -13.50 16.76
N TYR A 51 0.38 -14.25 15.81
CA TYR A 51 -0.97 -14.00 15.29
C TYR A 51 -1.69 -15.31 15.03
N THR A 52 -3.02 -15.25 15.02
CA THR A 52 -3.88 -16.37 14.65
C THR A 52 -4.73 -15.96 13.47
N VAL A 53 -4.78 -16.81 12.45
CA VAL A 53 -5.65 -16.62 11.29
C VAL A 53 -6.95 -17.37 11.53
N SER A 54 -8.07 -16.66 11.59
CA SER A 54 -9.40 -17.26 11.57
C SER A 54 -9.95 -17.20 10.14
N GLN A 55 -10.44 -18.33 9.65
CA GLN A 55 -11.17 -18.34 8.38
C GLN A 55 -12.62 -17.90 8.65
N SER A 56 -13.05 -16.85 7.94
CA SER A 56 -14.47 -16.50 7.91
C SER A 56 -15.16 -17.39 6.88
N ASN A 57 -16.23 -18.05 7.28
CA ASN A 57 -17.09 -18.82 6.38
C ASN A 57 -17.96 -17.92 5.47
N ASN A 58 -17.84 -16.60 5.58
CA ASN A 58 -18.52 -15.69 4.70
C ASN A 58 -17.77 -15.66 3.35
N GLU A 59 -18.39 -16.27 2.34
CA GLU A 59 -17.98 -16.06 0.96
C GLU A 59 -18.07 -14.56 0.64
N HIS A 60 -16.93 -13.89 0.54
CA HIS A 60 -16.89 -12.55 -0.01
C HIS A 60 -17.23 -12.61 -1.49
N VAL A 61 -18.51 -12.58 -1.80
CA VAL A 61 -19.04 -12.45 -3.15
C VAL A 61 -18.57 -11.10 -3.71
N GLY A 62 -17.69 -11.12 -4.72
CA GLY A 62 -17.30 -9.93 -5.46
C GLY A 62 -15.85 -9.43 -5.25
N GLY A 63 -15.02 -10.11 -4.51
CA GLY A 63 -13.60 -9.77 -4.38
C GLY A 63 -12.76 -10.25 -5.57
N SER A 64 -12.12 -9.35 -6.33
CA SER A 64 -11.11 -9.77 -7.32
C SER A 64 -9.96 -10.48 -6.60
N MET A 65 -9.67 -11.73 -6.99
CA MET A 65 -8.58 -12.53 -6.41
C MET A 65 -7.19 -11.96 -6.72
N LEU A 66 -7.05 -11.28 -7.86
CA LEU A 66 -5.78 -10.71 -8.33
C LEU A 66 -5.97 -9.21 -8.59
N ARG A 67 -5.37 -8.38 -7.75
CA ARG A 67 -5.32 -6.93 -7.97
C ARG A 67 -3.87 -6.50 -8.09
N CYS A 68 -3.45 -6.24 -9.32
CA CYS A 68 -2.13 -5.72 -9.65
C CYS A 68 -2.32 -4.73 -10.81
N PRO A 69 -1.92 -3.47 -10.65
CA PRO A 69 -2.07 -2.48 -11.71
C PRO A 69 -1.09 -2.76 -12.85
N ASP A 70 -1.51 -2.47 -14.07
CA ASP A 70 -0.60 -2.24 -15.17
C ASP A 70 -0.14 -0.78 -15.12
N ILE A 71 1.13 -0.58 -14.86
CA ILE A 71 1.76 0.74 -14.72
C ILE A 71 2.64 1.11 -15.93
N SER A 72 2.63 0.32 -16.99
CA SER A 72 3.49 0.52 -18.16
C SER A 72 3.38 1.94 -18.76
N LYS A 73 2.17 2.52 -18.72
CA LYS A 73 1.94 3.87 -19.25
C LYS A 73 2.72 4.95 -18.46
N ILE A 74 2.79 4.85 -17.15
CA ILE A 74 3.54 5.82 -16.33
C ILE A 74 5.04 5.49 -16.30
N GLU A 75 5.41 4.22 -16.40
CA GLU A 75 6.82 3.81 -16.51
C GLU A 75 7.46 4.41 -17.78
N ASN A 76 6.73 4.51 -18.89
CA ASN A 76 7.20 5.18 -20.10
C ASN A 76 7.49 6.67 -19.90
N LEU A 77 6.97 7.30 -18.84
CA LEU A 77 7.30 8.67 -18.43
C LEU A 77 8.50 8.74 -17.48
N GLY A 78 9.00 7.60 -17.03
CA GLY A 78 10.14 7.49 -16.12
C GLY A 78 9.79 7.18 -14.66
N TYR A 79 8.54 6.78 -14.38
CA TYR A 79 8.14 6.30 -13.05
C TYR A 79 8.75 4.93 -12.73
N SER A 80 9.17 4.75 -11.49
CA SER A 80 9.52 3.43 -10.94
C SER A 80 9.23 3.39 -9.44
N CYS A 81 8.77 2.22 -8.94
CA CYS A 81 8.69 2.00 -7.50
C CYS A 81 10.11 1.83 -6.95
N SER A 82 10.50 2.70 -6.03
CA SER A 82 11.82 2.74 -5.42
C SER A 82 11.86 2.17 -4.01
N VAL A 83 10.72 2.12 -3.32
CA VAL A 83 10.62 1.66 -1.93
C VAL A 83 10.18 0.18 -1.90
N PRO A 84 11.08 -0.74 -1.49
CA PRO A 84 10.71 -2.14 -1.30
C PRO A 84 9.58 -2.27 -0.27
N LEU A 85 8.69 -3.27 -0.43
CA LEU A 85 7.58 -3.51 0.48
C LEU A 85 8.04 -3.64 1.94
N SER A 86 9.13 -4.36 2.18
CA SER A 86 9.71 -4.54 3.52
C SER A 86 10.07 -3.20 4.19
N GLN A 87 10.67 -2.29 3.44
CA GLN A 87 11.02 -0.96 3.96
C GLN A 87 9.77 -0.11 4.17
N GLY A 88 8.83 -0.12 3.23
CA GLY A 88 7.55 0.57 3.34
C GLY A 88 6.76 0.12 4.57
N LEU A 89 6.73 -1.19 4.87
CA LEU A 89 6.11 -1.73 6.08
C LEU A 89 6.77 -1.22 7.36
N VAL A 90 8.11 -1.22 7.43
CA VAL A 90 8.84 -0.69 8.59
C VAL A 90 8.49 0.78 8.80
N ASN A 91 8.56 1.59 7.76
CA ASN A 91 8.25 3.01 7.83
C ASN A 91 6.81 3.25 8.29
N THR A 92 5.85 2.52 7.73
CA THR A 92 4.43 2.63 8.09
C THR A 92 4.20 2.23 9.55
N ILE A 93 4.76 1.11 10.00
CA ILE A 93 4.61 0.63 11.38
C ILE A 93 5.21 1.64 12.38
N ASN A 94 6.38 2.19 12.09
CA ASN A 94 7.00 3.20 12.94
C ASN A 94 6.14 4.47 13.00
N TRP A 95 5.63 4.93 11.87
CA TRP A 95 4.73 6.08 11.84
C TRP A 95 3.48 5.86 12.71
N TYR A 96 2.86 4.67 12.63
CA TYR A 96 1.71 4.34 13.49
C TYR A 96 2.08 4.31 14.97
N LYS A 97 3.24 3.74 15.33
CA LYS A 97 3.72 3.73 16.73
C LYS A 97 3.89 5.14 17.29
N ASP A 98 4.47 6.04 16.48
CA ASP A 98 4.75 7.41 16.90
C ASP A 98 3.50 8.30 16.97
N ASN A 99 2.45 7.94 16.24
CA ASN A 99 1.24 8.75 16.10
C ASN A 99 -0.02 8.09 16.70
N PHE A 100 0.09 6.89 17.29
CA PHE A 100 -1.05 6.11 17.77
C PHE A 100 -1.92 6.89 18.78
N THR A 101 -1.29 7.58 19.74
CA THR A 101 -1.99 8.38 20.74
C THR A 101 -2.78 9.55 20.13
N LYS A 102 -2.27 10.15 19.06
CA LYS A 102 -2.95 11.23 18.36
C LYS A 102 -4.15 10.72 17.56
N LEU A 103 -4.02 9.54 16.94
CA LEU A 103 -5.09 8.91 16.16
C LEU A 103 -6.25 8.47 17.06
N SER A 104 -5.96 7.85 18.22
CA SER A 104 -6.98 7.43 19.17
C SER A 104 -7.75 8.60 19.79
N ALA A 105 -7.15 9.78 19.89
CA ALA A 105 -7.82 11.00 20.34
C ALA A 105 -8.77 11.58 19.29
N VAL A 106 -8.50 11.39 18.00
CA VAL A 106 -9.37 11.84 16.90
C VAL A 106 -10.60 10.95 16.80
N ASP A 107 -10.47 9.63 16.92
CA ASP A 107 -11.60 8.68 16.89
C ASP A 107 -12.61 8.93 18.02
N SER A 108 -12.15 9.41 19.18
CA SER A 108 -13.04 9.74 20.31
C SER A 108 -13.85 11.04 20.10
N GLN A 109 -13.59 11.81 19.07
CA GLN A 109 -14.33 13.03 18.73
C GLN A 109 -15.35 12.87 17.57
N ILE A 110 -15.37 11.69 16.91
CA ILE A 110 -16.21 11.43 15.74
C ILE A 110 -17.47 10.61 16.09
N TYR A 111 -17.58 10.11 17.33
CA TYR A 111 -18.78 9.36 17.81
C TYR A 111 -19.45 10.02 19.00
#